data_1a962670ffe6f9deed8b4f54d270f988
#
_entry.id   1a962670ffe6f9deed8b4f54d270f988
#
_cell.length_a   1.000
_cell.length_b   1.000
_cell.length_c   1.000
_cell.angle_alpha   90.00
_cell.angle_beta   90.00
_cell.angle_gamma   90.00
#
_symmetry.space_group_name_H-M   'P 1'
#
loop_
_entity.id
_entity.type
_entity.pdbx_description
1 polymer ?
#
loop_
_entity_poly.entity_id
_entity_poly.type
_entity_poly.pdbx_seq_one_letter_code
_entity_poly.pdbx_strand_id
1 'polypeptide(L)'
;FTTNLLPFMLEVDGQRYEYEMNVLLASSKSFPIVEVPIETVYINDNEGSHFRPIRDGLMIYKDMFKFALSSLSSFIVDYLVYVFFLFVMMAVPISLRILLANGIARVTSSIFNYSTNKHLVFKNKDSVAKIGSGYFGLALGLFILDTLLIRLFYTAFGLNLLISKIVVGFLLFLVSWVIQKKVIFKERTAPHHEIL
;
A
#
# COMPACT_ATOMS: atom_id res chain seq x y z
N PHE A 1 -9.44 -22.98 -18.93
CA PHE A 1 -8.55 -23.36 -17.85
C PHE A 1 -7.90 -24.71 -18.19
N THR A 2 -6.60 -24.85 -17.93
CA THR A 2 -5.93 -26.13 -18.03
C THR A 2 -6.26 -26.99 -16.81
N THR A 3 -6.35 -28.32 -16.97
CA THR A 3 -6.72 -29.25 -15.90
C THR A 3 -5.80 -29.14 -14.68
N ASN A 4 -4.55 -28.74 -14.88
CA ASN A 4 -3.54 -28.57 -13.82
C ASN A 4 -3.85 -27.39 -12.87
N LEU A 5 -4.73 -26.47 -13.25
CA LEU A 5 -5.13 -25.33 -12.42
C LEU A 5 -6.23 -25.70 -11.41
N LEU A 6 -7.00 -26.76 -11.67
CA LEU A 6 -8.15 -27.14 -10.84
C LEU A 6 -7.79 -27.42 -9.37
N PRO A 7 -6.75 -28.22 -9.04
CA PRO A 7 -6.37 -28.44 -7.65
C PRO A 7 -6.02 -27.15 -6.91
N PHE A 8 -5.31 -26.26 -7.60
CA PHE A 8 -4.94 -24.93 -7.07
C PHE A 8 -6.18 -24.06 -6.82
N MET A 9 -7.15 -24.05 -7.73
CA MET A 9 -8.37 -23.29 -7.56
C MET A 9 -9.19 -23.74 -6.35
N LEU A 10 -9.18 -25.05 -6.02
CA LEU A 10 -9.89 -25.59 -4.86
C LEU A 10 -9.31 -25.14 -3.51
N GLU A 11 -8.04 -24.71 -3.49
CA GLU A 11 -7.36 -24.21 -2.29
C GLU A 11 -7.55 -22.71 -2.07
N VAL A 12 -8.11 -21.99 -3.05
CA VAL A 12 -8.31 -20.55 -2.96
C VAL A 12 -9.62 -20.24 -2.22
N ASP A 13 -9.51 -19.38 -1.18
CA ASP A 13 -10.67 -18.93 -0.42
C ASP A 13 -11.56 -17.98 -1.24
N GLY A 14 -12.88 -18.09 -1.06
CA GLY A 14 -13.89 -17.23 -1.66
C GLY A 14 -15.18 -17.99 -1.97
N GLN A 15 -16.31 -17.30 -2.04
CA GLN A 15 -17.62 -17.94 -2.27
C GLN A 15 -18.45 -17.32 -3.40
N ARG A 16 -18.05 -16.11 -3.85
CA ARG A 16 -18.79 -15.35 -4.87
C ARG A 16 -17.80 -14.65 -5.82
N TYR A 17 -18.09 -13.42 -6.17
CA TYR A 17 -17.27 -12.61 -7.08
C TYR A 17 -15.85 -12.33 -6.54
N GLU A 18 -15.65 -12.31 -5.21
CA GLU A 18 -14.32 -12.25 -4.62
C GLU A 18 -13.47 -13.49 -4.91
N TYR A 19 -14.10 -14.65 -5.09
CA TYR A 19 -13.39 -15.88 -5.44
C TYR A 19 -12.68 -15.75 -6.80
N GLU A 20 -13.36 -15.20 -7.80
CA GLU A 20 -12.78 -14.99 -9.13
C GLU A 20 -11.55 -14.09 -9.06
N MET A 21 -11.64 -12.99 -8.29
CA MET A 21 -10.52 -12.08 -8.07
C MET A 21 -9.37 -12.75 -7.29
N ASN A 22 -9.70 -13.54 -6.26
CA ASN A 22 -8.71 -14.24 -5.47
C ASN A 22 -7.97 -15.30 -6.30
N VAL A 23 -8.69 -16.06 -7.14
CA VAL A 23 -8.08 -17.00 -8.09
C VAL A 23 -7.18 -16.28 -9.07
N LEU A 24 -7.60 -15.17 -9.64
CA LEU A 24 -6.80 -14.37 -10.57
C LEU A 24 -5.51 -13.88 -9.93
N LEU A 25 -5.61 -13.28 -8.74
CA LEU A 25 -4.45 -12.77 -8.00
C LEU A 25 -3.49 -13.88 -7.54
N ALA A 26 -4.02 -15.01 -7.10
CA ALA A 26 -3.21 -16.14 -6.69
C ALA A 26 -2.53 -16.81 -7.89
N SER A 27 -3.26 -17.00 -8.99
CA SER A 27 -2.76 -17.61 -10.23
C SER A 27 -1.67 -16.76 -10.89
N SER A 28 -1.76 -15.42 -10.82
CA SER A 28 -0.78 -14.52 -11.44
C SER A 28 0.65 -14.70 -10.96
N LYS A 29 0.84 -15.34 -9.80
CA LYS A 29 2.17 -15.62 -9.22
C LYS A 29 2.81 -16.91 -9.74
N SER A 30 2.00 -17.85 -10.17
CA SER A 30 2.44 -19.22 -10.44
C SER A 30 2.13 -19.71 -11.86
N PHE A 31 1.18 -19.05 -12.54
CA PHE A 31 0.72 -19.46 -13.86
C PHE A 31 0.74 -18.26 -14.83
N PRO A 32 1.04 -18.49 -16.12
CA PRO A 32 0.90 -17.47 -17.14
C PRO A 32 -0.58 -17.12 -17.34
N ILE A 33 -0.92 -15.83 -17.31
CA ILE A 33 -2.26 -15.35 -17.61
C ILE A 33 -2.24 -14.76 -19.02
N VAL A 34 -3.15 -15.24 -19.87
CA VAL A 34 -3.34 -14.73 -21.23
C VAL A 34 -4.70 -14.07 -21.32
N GLU A 35 -4.74 -12.83 -21.73
CA GLU A 35 -5.97 -12.09 -21.97
C GLU A 35 -6.45 -12.40 -23.40
N VAL A 36 -7.70 -12.82 -23.51
CA VAL A 36 -8.36 -13.08 -24.80
C VAL A 36 -9.53 -12.12 -24.93
N PRO A 37 -9.58 -11.30 -26.00
CA PRO A 37 -10.73 -10.44 -26.24
C PRO A 37 -12.00 -11.28 -26.49
N ILE A 38 -13.06 -10.93 -25.77
CA ILE A 38 -14.38 -11.56 -25.92
C ILE A 38 -15.42 -10.50 -26.23
N GLU A 39 -16.41 -10.87 -27.01
CA GLU A 39 -17.60 -10.03 -27.22
C GLU A 39 -18.55 -10.21 -26.03
N THR A 40 -18.93 -9.10 -25.41
CA THR A 40 -19.85 -9.11 -24.27
C THR A 40 -21.26 -8.86 -24.76
N VAL A 41 -22.17 -9.84 -24.61
CA VAL A 41 -23.56 -9.72 -24.95
C VAL A 41 -24.37 -9.49 -23.67
N TYR A 42 -25.02 -8.33 -23.58
CA TYR A 42 -25.93 -8.02 -22.48
C TYR A 42 -27.34 -8.48 -22.84
N ILE A 43 -27.89 -9.40 -22.04
CA ILE A 43 -29.26 -9.90 -22.23
C ILE A 43 -30.14 -9.13 -21.24
N ASN A 44 -31.20 -8.48 -21.75
CA ASN A 44 -32.17 -7.68 -20.98
C ASN A 44 -31.49 -6.68 -20.02
N ASP A 45 -30.60 -5.83 -20.53
CA ASP A 45 -29.88 -4.82 -19.74
C ASP A 45 -29.22 -5.38 -18.46
N ASN A 46 -28.83 -6.65 -18.48
CA ASN A 46 -28.20 -7.35 -17.38
C ASN A 46 -29.10 -7.62 -16.15
N GLU A 47 -30.41 -7.68 -16.33
CA GLU A 47 -31.38 -7.96 -15.23
C GLU A 47 -31.12 -9.28 -14.51
N GLY A 48 -30.45 -10.25 -15.17
CA GLY A 48 -30.02 -11.53 -14.57
C GLY A 48 -28.81 -11.46 -13.68
N SER A 49 -28.17 -10.31 -13.54
CA SER A 49 -26.98 -10.19 -12.71
C SER A 49 -27.32 -10.16 -11.23
N HIS A 50 -26.78 -11.13 -10.49
CA HIS A 50 -26.86 -11.18 -9.03
C HIS A 50 -25.77 -10.36 -8.35
N PHE A 51 -24.99 -9.55 -9.09
CA PHE A 51 -23.95 -8.70 -8.58
C PHE A 51 -24.57 -7.51 -7.83
N ARG A 52 -24.23 -7.37 -6.55
CA ARG A 52 -24.62 -6.25 -5.70
C ARG A 52 -23.45 -5.26 -5.60
N PRO A 53 -23.46 -4.10 -6.32
CA PRO A 53 -22.28 -3.27 -6.51
C PRO A 53 -21.58 -2.86 -5.22
N ILE A 54 -22.33 -2.51 -4.18
CA ILE A 54 -21.75 -2.07 -2.91
C ILE A 54 -21.22 -3.27 -2.11
N ARG A 55 -22.05 -4.32 -1.94
CA ARG A 55 -21.70 -5.47 -1.09
C ARG A 55 -20.58 -6.30 -1.71
N ASP A 56 -20.74 -6.68 -2.95
CA ASP A 56 -19.78 -7.55 -3.63
C ASP A 56 -18.50 -6.77 -3.96
N GLY A 57 -18.61 -5.47 -4.29
CA GLY A 57 -17.46 -4.58 -4.40
C GLY A 57 -16.67 -4.45 -3.09
N LEU A 58 -17.32 -4.27 -1.94
CA LEU A 58 -16.64 -4.24 -0.65
C LEU A 58 -15.97 -5.59 -0.32
N MET A 59 -16.55 -6.72 -0.72
CA MET A 59 -15.93 -8.03 -0.52
C MET A 59 -14.69 -8.21 -1.37
N ILE A 60 -14.73 -7.79 -2.64
CA ILE A 60 -13.59 -7.86 -3.56
C ILE A 60 -12.43 -6.97 -3.05
N TYR A 61 -12.74 -5.75 -2.61
CA TYR A 61 -11.74 -4.79 -2.17
C TYR A 61 -11.41 -4.83 -0.67
N LYS A 62 -11.98 -5.78 0.07
CA LYS A 62 -11.85 -5.89 1.53
C LYS A 62 -10.40 -5.83 2.01
N ASP A 63 -9.51 -6.56 1.37
CA ASP A 63 -8.12 -6.61 1.80
C ASP A 63 -7.34 -5.34 1.41
N MET A 64 -7.73 -4.69 0.30
CA MET A 64 -7.22 -3.35 -0.03
C MET A 64 -7.68 -2.31 1.00
N PHE A 65 -8.94 -2.37 1.46
CA PHE A 65 -9.43 -1.48 2.52
C PHE A 65 -8.72 -1.71 3.85
N LYS A 66 -8.47 -2.96 4.23
CA LYS A 66 -7.68 -3.28 5.44
C LYS A 66 -6.27 -2.71 5.34
N PHE A 67 -5.62 -2.86 4.19
CA PHE A 67 -4.29 -2.30 3.95
C PHE A 67 -4.30 -0.77 4.01
N ALA A 68 -5.27 -0.12 3.37
CA ALA A 68 -5.42 1.34 3.41
C ALA A 68 -5.67 1.84 4.84
N LEU A 69 -6.52 1.16 5.61
CA LEU A 69 -6.81 1.49 7.00
C LEU A 69 -5.59 1.29 7.90
N SER A 70 -4.82 0.22 7.70
CA SER A 70 -3.54 0.00 8.39
C SER A 70 -2.54 1.12 8.12
N SER A 71 -2.42 1.53 6.85
CA SER A 71 -1.53 2.62 6.46
C SER A 71 -1.96 3.96 7.05
N LEU A 72 -3.25 4.26 7.06
CA LEU A 72 -3.81 5.46 7.69
C LEU A 72 -3.58 5.47 9.20
N SER A 73 -3.82 4.34 9.87
CA SER A 73 -3.56 4.19 11.30
C SER A 73 -2.08 4.41 11.63
N SER A 74 -1.18 3.91 10.78
CA SER A 74 0.27 4.12 10.93
C SER A 74 0.67 5.58 10.76
N PHE A 75 0.04 6.30 9.84
CA PHE A 75 0.23 7.75 9.70
C PHE A 75 -0.23 8.51 10.93
N ILE A 76 -1.37 8.14 11.52
CA ILE A 76 -1.85 8.74 12.78
C ILE A 76 -0.85 8.49 13.91
N VAL A 77 -0.34 7.27 14.06
CA VAL A 77 0.70 6.95 15.05
C VAL A 77 1.96 7.77 14.82
N ASP A 78 2.44 7.86 13.57
CA ASP A 78 3.61 8.68 13.19
C ASP A 78 3.42 10.15 13.64
N TYR A 79 2.28 10.71 13.32
CA TYR A 79 1.97 12.09 13.66
C TYR A 79 1.88 12.32 15.17
N LEU A 80 1.16 11.47 15.90
CA LEU A 80 1.01 11.59 17.36
C LEU A 80 2.35 11.47 18.09
N VAL A 81 3.19 10.51 17.69
CA VAL A 81 4.54 10.33 18.26
C VAL A 81 5.42 11.53 17.94
N TYR A 82 5.37 12.03 16.71
CA TYR A 82 6.10 13.25 16.32
C TYR A 82 5.71 14.46 17.18
N VAL A 83 4.41 14.71 17.33
CA VAL A 83 3.88 15.81 18.16
C VAL A 83 4.35 15.65 19.60
N PHE A 84 4.20 14.47 20.17
CA PHE A 84 4.62 14.17 21.55
C PHE A 84 6.09 14.52 21.77
N PHE A 85 7.00 14.03 20.93
CA PHE A 85 8.41 14.26 21.08
C PHE A 85 8.82 15.72 20.77
N LEU A 86 8.10 16.43 19.90
CA LEU A 86 8.30 17.88 19.75
C LEU A 86 8.06 18.65 21.03
N PHE A 87 7.08 18.26 21.84
CA PHE A 87 6.82 18.90 23.14
C PHE A 87 7.79 18.44 24.22
N VAL A 88 8.09 17.15 24.30
CA VAL A 88 9.04 16.60 25.30
C VAL A 88 10.44 17.18 25.13
N MET A 89 10.87 17.42 23.90
CA MET A 89 12.23 17.88 23.56
C MET A 89 12.31 19.42 23.39
N MET A 90 11.50 20.22 24.10
CA MET A 90 11.51 21.67 23.94
C MET A 90 12.86 22.33 24.24
N ALA A 91 13.67 21.75 25.13
CA ALA A 91 15.01 22.25 25.47
C ALA A 91 16.07 21.96 24.37
N VAL A 92 15.76 21.13 23.38
CA VAL A 92 16.68 20.75 22.30
C VAL A 92 16.60 21.79 21.17
N PRO A 93 17.74 22.17 20.55
CA PRO A 93 17.74 23.06 19.39
C PRO A 93 16.79 22.56 18.29
N ILE A 94 16.04 23.49 17.67
CA ILE A 94 14.92 23.18 16.77
C ILE A 94 15.29 22.20 15.65
N SER A 95 16.46 22.34 15.03
CA SER A 95 16.91 21.48 13.94
C SER A 95 17.12 20.01 14.39
N LEU A 96 17.73 19.82 15.56
CA LEU A 96 17.96 18.50 16.14
C LEU A 96 16.64 17.90 16.67
N ARG A 97 15.78 18.73 17.25
CA ARG A 97 14.47 18.34 17.73
C ARG A 97 13.57 17.79 16.60
N ILE A 98 13.55 18.47 15.45
CA ILE A 98 12.82 17.98 14.27
C ILE A 98 13.36 16.63 13.83
N LEU A 99 14.68 16.48 13.73
CA LEU A 99 15.33 15.24 13.30
C LEU A 99 15.00 14.07 14.24
N LEU A 100 15.18 14.28 15.56
CA LEU A 100 14.96 13.23 16.56
C LEU A 100 13.48 12.86 16.68
N ALA A 101 12.59 13.85 16.77
CA ALA A 101 11.16 13.60 16.85
C ALA A 101 10.65 12.86 15.61
N ASN A 102 11.09 13.26 14.41
CA ASN A 102 10.72 12.59 13.18
C ASN A 102 11.31 11.17 13.09
N GLY A 103 12.56 10.96 13.50
CA GLY A 103 13.20 9.65 13.52
C GLY A 103 12.48 8.65 14.43
N ILE A 104 12.18 9.06 15.66
CA ILE A 104 11.44 8.22 16.61
C ILE A 104 10.03 7.92 16.08
N ALA A 105 9.33 8.91 15.53
CA ALA A 105 8.01 8.71 14.95
C ALA A 105 8.02 7.69 13.82
N ARG A 106 8.97 7.81 12.89
CA ARG A 106 9.13 6.88 11.76
C ARG A 106 9.44 5.46 12.18
N VAL A 107 10.34 5.26 13.12
CA VAL A 107 10.65 3.92 13.64
C VAL A 107 9.41 3.32 14.30
N THR A 108 8.74 4.07 15.17
CA THR A 108 7.55 3.60 15.89
C THR A 108 6.41 3.26 14.92
N SER A 109 6.10 4.16 13.99
CA SER A 109 5.04 3.94 13.01
C SER A 109 5.35 2.80 12.04
N SER A 110 6.61 2.60 11.68
CA SER A 110 7.03 1.48 10.83
C SER A 110 6.85 0.13 11.53
N ILE A 111 7.21 0.03 12.81
CA ILE A 111 6.99 -1.18 13.62
C ILE A 111 5.49 -1.44 13.75
N PHE A 112 4.70 -0.40 14.03
CA PHE A 112 3.25 -0.50 14.12
C PHE A 112 2.63 -0.97 12.80
N ASN A 113 2.99 -0.35 11.67
CA ASN A 113 2.52 -0.72 10.34
C ASN A 113 2.87 -2.18 9.99
N TYR A 114 4.11 -2.56 10.24
CA TYR A 114 4.55 -3.94 10.04
C TYR A 114 3.72 -4.94 10.86
N SER A 115 3.55 -4.67 12.15
CA SER A 115 2.77 -5.55 13.05
C SER A 115 1.31 -5.65 12.60
N THR A 116 0.69 -4.52 12.28
CA THR A 116 -0.71 -4.46 11.83
C THR A 116 -0.90 -5.20 10.51
N ASN A 117 -0.02 -4.97 9.53
CA ASN A 117 -0.09 -5.65 8.24
C ASN A 117 0.14 -7.15 8.37
N LYS A 118 1.11 -7.57 9.18
CA LYS A 118 1.39 -8.99 9.42
C LYS A 118 0.20 -9.72 10.03
N HIS A 119 -0.46 -9.12 11.03
CA HIS A 119 -1.53 -9.80 11.78
C HIS A 119 -2.91 -9.64 11.15
N LEU A 120 -3.24 -8.47 10.60
CA LEU A 120 -4.59 -8.14 10.13
C LEU A 120 -4.77 -8.27 8.62
N VAL A 121 -3.73 -7.99 7.84
CA VAL A 121 -3.85 -7.94 6.38
C VAL A 121 -3.42 -9.26 5.75
N PHE A 122 -2.19 -9.67 5.99
CA PHE A 122 -1.60 -10.77 5.22
C PHE A 122 -1.70 -12.14 5.87
N LYS A 123 -2.02 -12.23 7.17
CA LYS A 123 -2.13 -13.50 7.95
C LYS A 123 -0.99 -14.50 7.66
N ASN A 124 0.11 -14.04 7.09
CA ASN A 124 1.15 -14.88 6.49
C ASN A 124 2.28 -15.12 7.46
N LYS A 125 2.78 -16.37 7.46
CA LYS A 125 3.89 -16.80 8.31
C LYS A 125 5.26 -16.49 7.71
N ASP A 126 5.32 -16.05 6.47
CA ASP A 126 6.59 -15.82 5.79
C ASP A 126 7.25 -14.52 6.23
N SER A 127 8.49 -14.65 6.62
CA SER A 127 9.31 -13.55 7.12
C SER A 127 9.60 -12.54 6.00
N VAL A 128 9.29 -11.27 6.24
CA VAL A 128 9.65 -10.11 5.42
C VAL A 128 11.18 -9.92 5.31
N ALA A 129 11.96 -10.73 5.97
CA ALA A 129 13.43 -10.70 5.94
C ALA A 129 14.03 -10.89 4.52
N LYS A 130 13.25 -11.36 3.55
CA LYS A 130 13.67 -11.49 2.14
C LYS A 130 13.51 -10.24 1.28
N ILE A 131 12.87 -9.20 1.78
CA ILE A 131 12.68 -7.93 1.04
C ILE A 131 13.88 -6.99 1.32
N GLY A 132 15.00 -7.51 1.30
CA GLY A 132 16.36 -7.02 1.32
C GLY A 132 16.65 -5.49 1.37
N SER A 133 17.91 -5.18 1.22
CA SER A 133 18.55 -3.86 1.26
C SER A 133 17.87 -2.71 0.50
N GLY A 134 17.12 -3.00 -0.57
CA GLY A 134 16.40 -2.01 -1.36
C GLY A 134 15.25 -1.32 -0.60
N TYR A 135 14.50 -2.08 0.21
CA TYR A 135 13.42 -1.50 1.02
C TYR A 135 13.97 -0.60 2.15
N PHE A 136 15.07 -1.03 2.77
CA PHE A 136 15.72 -0.22 3.81
C PHE A 136 16.32 1.07 3.25
N GLY A 137 16.94 1.01 2.07
CA GLY A 137 17.44 2.18 1.36
C GLY A 137 16.33 3.17 0.99
N LEU A 138 15.19 2.67 0.50
CA LEU A 138 14.02 3.49 0.20
C LEU A 138 13.44 4.13 1.47
N ALA A 139 13.29 3.37 2.54
CA ALA A 139 12.77 3.88 3.82
C ALA A 139 13.68 4.98 4.40
N LEU A 140 15.00 4.79 4.34
CA LEU A 140 15.97 5.79 4.75
C LEU A 140 15.91 7.05 3.87
N GLY A 141 15.82 6.88 2.55
CA GLY A 141 15.67 7.99 1.61
C GLY A 141 14.41 8.81 1.87
N LEU A 142 13.27 8.14 2.08
CA LEU A 142 12.00 8.80 2.43
C LEU A 142 12.10 9.52 3.80
N PHE A 143 12.76 8.95 4.79
CA PHE A 143 12.98 9.59 6.09
C PHE A 143 13.82 10.87 5.96
N ILE A 144 14.91 10.83 5.20
CA ILE A 144 15.75 12.00 4.96
C ILE A 144 14.94 13.09 4.23
N LEU A 145 14.22 12.73 3.19
CA LEU A 145 13.40 13.66 2.41
C LEU A 145 12.29 14.29 3.27
N ASP A 146 11.59 13.49 4.07
CA ASP A 146 10.56 13.95 5.01
C ASP A 146 11.13 14.99 6.00
N THR A 147 12.27 14.67 6.61
CA THR A 147 12.92 15.57 7.58
C THR A 147 13.37 16.88 6.95
N LEU A 148 13.97 16.82 5.74
CA LEU A 148 14.40 18.01 5.00
C LEU A 148 13.21 18.87 4.59
N LEU A 149 12.13 18.27 4.10
CA LEU A 149 10.94 19.01 3.71
C LEU A 149 10.24 19.66 4.91
N ILE A 150 10.09 18.97 6.04
CA ILE A 150 9.52 19.57 7.26
C ILE A 150 10.34 20.79 7.67
N ARG A 151 11.67 20.67 7.67
CA ARG A 151 12.57 21.78 8.00
C ARG A 151 12.42 22.94 6.99
N LEU A 152 12.37 22.63 5.71
CA LEU A 152 12.19 23.63 4.65
C LEU A 152 10.87 24.39 4.83
N PHE A 153 9.77 23.67 5.03
CA PHE A 153 8.45 24.32 5.23
C PHE A 153 8.42 25.20 6.47
N TYR A 154 9.08 24.76 7.55
CA TYR A 154 9.20 25.54 8.77
C TYR A 154 10.06 26.80 8.58
N THR A 155 11.26 26.68 7.94
CA THR A 155 12.24 27.77 7.87
C THR A 155 11.99 28.75 6.72
N ALA A 156 11.59 28.25 5.55
CA ALA A 156 11.41 29.08 4.34
C ALA A 156 10.00 29.66 4.23
N PHE A 157 8.98 28.88 4.63
CA PHE A 157 7.57 29.32 4.52
C PHE A 157 6.96 29.75 5.86
N GLY A 158 7.69 29.66 6.97
CA GLY A 158 7.20 30.04 8.29
C GLY A 158 6.03 29.21 8.81
N LEU A 159 5.79 28.01 8.22
CA LEU A 159 4.70 27.14 8.63
C LEU A 159 4.97 26.54 10.02
N ASN A 160 3.91 26.38 10.80
CA ASN A 160 4.02 25.64 12.05
C ASN A 160 4.48 24.19 11.80
N LEU A 161 5.34 23.66 12.68
CA LEU A 161 5.90 22.30 12.56
C LEU A 161 4.84 21.20 12.45
N LEU A 162 3.72 21.35 13.14
CA LEU A 162 2.61 20.38 13.09
C LEU A 162 1.94 20.38 11.71
N ILE A 163 1.72 21.57 11.16
CA ILE A 163 1.16 21.73 9.80
C ILE A 163 2.16 21.26 8.77
N SER A 164 3.45 21.62 8.91
CA SER A 164 4.53 21.17 8.01
C SER A 164 4.56 19.64 7.92
N LYS A 165 4.44 18.92 9.03
CA LYS A 165 4.42 17.46 9.05
C LYS A 165 3.24 16.87 8.28
N ILE A 166 2.03 17.44 8.42
CA ILE A 166 0.83 16.98 7.70
C ILE A 166 1.00 17.22 6.19
N VAL A 167 1.40 18.44 5.81
CA VAL A 167 1.58 18.80 4.38
C VAL A 167 2.64 17.92 3.73
N VAL A 168 3.79 17.75 4.38
CA VAL A 168 4.87 16.91 3.85
C VAL A 168 4.42 15.44 3.77
N GLY A 169 3.74 14.92 4.79
CA GLY A 169 3.19 13.57 4.77
C GLY A 169 2.24 13.34 3.59
N PHE A 170 1.36 14.30 3.30
CA PHE A 170 0.47 14.23 2.15
C PHE A 170 1.23 14.30 0.81
N LEU A 171 2.21 15.18 0.68
CA LEU A 171 3.05 15.28 -0.53
C LEU A 171 3.82 13.98 -0.79
N LEU A 172 4.44 13.41 0.24
CA LEU A 172 5.16 12.14 0.13
C LEU A 172 4.23 10.98 -0.20
N PHE A 173 3.00 10.99 0.32
CA PHE A 173 1.97 10.01 -0.06
C PHE A 173 1.66 10.09 -1.57
N LEU A 174 1.43 11.29 -2.11
CA LEU A 174 1.17 11.49 -3.54
C LEU A 174 2.37 11.04 -4.39
N VAL A 175 3.58 11.40 -4.01
CA VAL A 175 4.81 10.98 -4.70
C VAL A 175 4.95 9.45 -4.67
N SER A 176 4.76 8.82 -3.53
CA SER A 176 4.79 7.36 -3.39
C SER A 176 3.73 6.69 -4.25
N TRP A 177 2.52 7.24 -4.28
CA TRP A 177 1.43 6.72 -5.11
C TRP A 177 1.77 6.78 -6.61
N VAL A 178 2.31 7.92 -7.09
CA VAL A 178 2.72 8.10 -8.50
C VAL A 178 3.86 7.14 -8.87
N ILE A 179 4.86 7.00 -7.98
CA ILE A 179 6.00 6.09 -8.22
C ILE A 179 5.50 4.64 -8.28
N GLN A 180 4.66 4.23 -7.34
CA GLN A 180 4.10 2.89 -7.30
C GLN A 180 3.29 2.60 -8.57
N LYS A 181 2.43 3.54 -9.01
CA LYS A 181 1.66 3.39 -10.24
C LYS A 181 2.56 3.23 -11.48
N LYS A 182 3.65 3.99 -11.57
CA LYS A 182 4.55 3.96 -12.74
C LYS A 182 5.55 2.79 -12.73
N VAL A 183 5.96 2.32 -11.55
CA VAL A 183 7.03 1.32 -11.40
C VAL A 183 6.46 -0.07 -11.15
N ILE A 184 5.44 -0.19 -10.29
CA ILE A 184 4.88 -1.48 -9.87
C ILE A 184 3.76 -1.92 -10.81
N PHE A 185 2.90 -0.99 -11.24
CA PHE A 185 1.80 -1.23 -12.17
C PHE A 185 2.12 -0.88 -13.62
N LYS A 186 3.41 -0.76 -13.97
CA LYS A 186 3.78 -0.77 -15.38
C LYS A 186 3.41 -2.15 -15.89
N GLU A 187 2.30 -2.21 -16.66
CA GLU A 187 1.91 -3.40 -17.39
C GLU A 187 3.16 -4.00 -18.00
N ARG A 188 3.52 -5.20 -17.59
CA ARG A 188 4.40 -6.05 -18.37
C ARG A 188 3.59 -6.37 -19.61
N THR A 189 3.70 -5.53 -20.63
CA THR A 189 3.35 -5.91 -21.99
C THR A 189 4.09 -7.21 -22.23
N ALA A 190 3.35 -8.30 -22.17
CA ALA A 190 3.88 -9.60 -22.57
C ALA A 190 4.39 -9.43 -23.99
N PRO A 191 5.59 -9.94 -24.34
CA PRO A 191 6.04 -9.92 -25.72
C PRO A 191 4.95 -10.62 -26.54
N HIS A 192 4.50 -9.95 -27.60
CA HIS A 192 3.68 -10.54 -28.62
C HIS A 192 4.46 -11.76 -29.15
N HIS A 193 4.18 -12.94 -28.64
CA HIS A 193 4.47 -14.15 -29.40
C HIS A 193 3.41 -14.20 -30.50
N GLU A 194 3.83 -13.77 -31.70
CA GLU A 194 3.15 -14.14 -32.91
C GLU A 194 2.97 -15.65 -32.92
N ILE A 195 1.72 -16.06 -32.75
CA ILE A 195 1.32 -17.45 -32.95
C ILE A 195 1.17 -17.59 -34.46
N LEU A 196 2.18 -18.16 -35.13
CA LEU A 196 2.08 -18.75 -36.47
C LEU A 196 1.27 -20.04 -36.42
#